data_55915e435d46cdc8e2f581e2d8c209cc
#
_entry.id   55915e435d46cdc8e2f581e2d8c209cc
#
_cell.length_a   1.000
_cell.length_b   1.000
_cell.length_c   1.000
_cell.angle_alpha   90.00
_cell.angle_beta   90.00
_cell.angle_gamma   90.00
#
_symmetry.space_group_name_H-M   'P 1'
#
loop_
_entity.id
_entity.type
_entity.pdbx_description
1 polymer ?
#
loop_
_entity_poly.entity_id
_entity_poly.type
_entity_poly.pdbx_seq_one_letter_code
_entity_poly.pdbx_strand_id
1 'polypeptide(L)'
;MSETILQVKNLKKHYMVGRKGLFGEKEYVKSVDGVSFELHRGETLAIVGESGCGKSTTVKSLIRVTEPTSGEVILKGQDFLKLKGEELKKARRNIKMIFQDPYSSLNPRMTVRDIIGEPADIEHCYKNEEERENLILDTMEMVGLNKDFADRYPHEFSGGQRQRIGIARAIILKPEIIICDEPVSALDVSVQAKIINLLKELQQKLNISYIFISHDLGVVKHIADRVMVMYRGHVVEEGTRDEIFSHPKHDYTKLLLKIGRAHV
;
A
#
# COMPACT_ATOMS: atom_id res chain seq x y z
N MET A 1 22.51 -2.12 11.00
CA MET A 1 21.10 -1.77 11.23
C MET A 1 20.55 -1.22 9.91
N SER A 2 19.42 -1.72 9.43
CA SER A 2 18.79 -1.18 8.21
C SER A 2 18.29 0.25 8.46
N GLU A 3 18.42 1.13 7.47
CA GLU A 3 17.99 2.53 7.54
C GLU A 3 16.46 2.63 7.70
N THR A 4 15.99 3.36 8.72
CA THR A 4 14.56 3.70 8.86
C THR A 4 14.19 4.78 7.86
N ILE A 5 13.31 4.48 6.90
CA ILE A 5 12.87 5.41 5.85
C ILE A 5 11.52 6.06 6.15
N LEU A 6 10.71 5.42 6.98
CA LEU A 6 9.41 5.92 7.45
C LEU A 6 9.24 5.61 8.93
N GLN A 7 8.80 6.61 9.71
CA GLN A 7 8.42 6.45 11.10
C GLN A 7 7.05 7.06 11.34
N VAL A 8 6.14 6.27 11.88
CA VAL A 8 4.78 6.69 12.26
C VAL A 8 4.69 6.71 13.78
N LYS A 9 4.22 7.83 14.36
CA LYS A 9 4.11 8.01 15.80
C LYS A 9 2.71 8.42 16.20
N ASN A 10 2.08 7.61 17.04
CA ASN A 10 0.78 7.88 17.66
C ASN A 10 -0.28 8.39 16.68
N LEU A 11 -0.33 7.77 15.48
CA LEU A 11 -1.27 8.15 14.41
C LEU A 11 -2.70 7.85 14.86
N LYS A 12 -3.60 8.83 14.71
CA LYS A 12 -5.01 8.71 15.05
C LYS A 12 -5.89 9.18 13.91
N LYS A 13 -6.97 8.45 13.68
CA LYS A 13 -8.08 8.86 12.83
C LYS A 13 -9.40 8.53 13.49
N HIS A 14 -10.09 9.58 13.92
CA HIS A 14 -11.40 9.50 14.54
C HIS A 14 -12.43 10.15 13.62
N TYR A 15 -13.51 9.44 13.30
CA TYR A 15 -14.62 9.95 12.49
C TYR A 15 -15.77 10.35 13.41
N MET A 16 -16.26 11.58 13.27
CA MET A 16 -17.44 12.04 13.97
C MET A 16 -18.68 11.38 13.33
N VAL A 17 -19.43 10.61 14.11
CA VAL A 17 -20.61 9.86 13.65
C VAL A 17 -21.93 10.41 14.17
N GLY A 18 -21.90 11.27 15.19
CA GLY A 18 -23.12 11.84 15.75
C GLY A 18 -22.88 12.77 16.95
N ARG A 19 -23.99 13.22 17.54
CA ARG A 19 -24.06 13.91 18.84
C ARG A 19 -25.15 13.27 19.69
N LYS A 20 -24.92 13.11 20.96
CA LYS A 20 -25.95 12.69 21.93
C LYS A 20 -26.91 13.87 22.22
N GLY A 21 -27.94 14.05 21.34
CA GLY A 21 -28.89 15.15 21.46
C GLY A 21 -28.42 16.49 20.88
N LEU A 22 -29.27 17.55 20.96
CA LEU A 22 -29.04 18.85 20.30
C LEU A 22 -27.78 19.59 20.82
N PHE A 23 -27.41 19.37 22.10
CA PHE A 23 -26.25 19.99 22.77
C PHE A 23 -25.29 18.98 23.39
N GLY A 24 -25.41 17.66 23.09
CA GLY A 24 -24.64 16.60 23.70
C GLY A 24 -23.21 16.44 23.15
N GLU A 25 -22.44 15.56 23.79
CA GLU A 25 -21.08 15.22 23.40
C GLU A 25 -21.03 14.61 22.00
N LYS A 26 -20.01 15.00 21.23
CA LYS A 26 -19.73 14.42 19.92
C LYS A 26 -19.31 12.95 20.07
N GLU A 27 -19.92 12.09 19.29
CA GLU A 27 -19.61 10.66 19.26
C GLU A 27 -18.64 10.38 18.11
N TYR A 28 -17.58 9.62 18.40
CA TYR A 28 -16.52 9.33 17.44
C TYR A 28 -16.30 7.83 17.30
N VAL A 29 -16.15 7.37 16.06
CA VAL A 29 -15.58 6.06 15.74
C VAL A 29 -14.07 6.23 15.61
N LYS A 30 -13.33 5.55 16.48
CA LYS A 30 -11.86 5.57 16.51
C LYS A 30 -11.31 4.49 15.59
N SER A 31 -11.29 4.77 14.28
CA SER A 31 -10.82 3.80 13.28
C SER A 31 -9.31 3.51 13.40
N VAL A 32 -8.53 4.50 13.83
CA VAL A 32 -7.11 4.38 14.17
C VAL A 32 -6.90 5.16 15.45
N ASP A 33 -6.31 4.53 16.48
CA ASP A 33 -6.16 5.15 17.79
C ASP A 33 -4.79 4.83 18.39
N GLY A 34 -3.79 5.64 18.01
CA GLY A 34 -2.44 5.56 18.57
C GLY A 34 -1.51 4.55 17.89
N VAL A 35 -1.66 4.35 16.58
CA VAL A 35 -0.80 3.45 15.80
C VAL A 35 0.60 4.05 15.64
N SER A 36 1.63 3.27 15.99
CA SER A 36 3.04 3.61 15.82
C SER A 36 3.80 2.44 15.24
N PHE A 37 4.68 2.70 14.27
CA PHE A 37 5.56 1.70 13.66
C PHE A 37 6.68 2.37 12.86
N GLU A 38 7.67 1.58 12.46
CA GLU A 38 8.75 1.99 11.57
C GLU A 38 8.81 1.07 10.35
N LEU A 39 9.24 1.61 9.20
CA LEU A 39 9.56 0.86 8.01
C LEU A 39 11.02 1.08 7.65
N HIS A 40 11.73 -0.01 7.42
CA HIS A 40 13.13 0.02 7.03
C HIS A 40 13.30 -0.13 5.52
N ARG A 41 14.45 0.34 5.01
CA ARG A 41 14.76 0.27 3.58
C ARG A 41 14.81 -1.19 3.08
N GLY A 42 14.10 -1.46 1.99
CA GLY A 42 14.01 -2.79 1.37
C GLY A 42 13.17 -3.80 2.15
N GLU A 43 12.49 -3.37 3.23
CA GLU A 43 11.64 -4.21 4.07
C GLU A 43 10.21 -4.30 3.54
N THR A 44 9.56 -5.44 3.76
CA THR A 44 8.11 -5.60 3.67
C THR A 44 7.50 -5.71 5.07
N LEU A 45 6.84 -4.63 5.52
CA LEU A 45 6.01 -4.64 6.72
C LEU A 45 4.56 -4.99 6.34
N ALA A 46 4.08 -6.16 6.78
CA ALA A 46 2.69 -6.54 6.57
C ALA A 46 1.79 -6.04 7.72
N ILE A 47 0.61 -5.53 7.38
CA ILE A 47 -0.43 -5.13 8.33
C ILE A 47 -1.60 -6.11 8.20
N VAL A 48 -1.88 -6.87 9.25
CA VAL A 48 -2.93 -7.90 9.26
C VAL A 48 -3.98 -7.64 10.34
N GLY A 49 -5.16 -8.23 10.18
CA GLY A 49 -6.27 -8.12 11.12
C GLY A 49 -7.61 -8.25 10.40
N GLU A 50 -8.71 -8.37 11.13
CA GLU A 50 -10.06 -8.48 10.58
C GLU A 50 -10.47 -7.28 9.73
N SER A 51 -11.48 -7.47 8.86
CA SER A 51 -12.07 -6.36 8.09
C SER A 51 -12.61 -5.29 9.04
N GLY A 52 -12.38 -4.02 8.71
CA GLY A 52 -12.81 -2.90 9.54
C GLY A 52 -11.95 -2.59 10.78
N CYS A 53 -10.86 -3.33 11.06
CA CYS A 53 -10.01 -3.04 12.22
C CYS A 53 -9.12 -1.77 12.08
N GLY A 54 -9.14 -1.09 10.91
CA GLY A 54 -8.43 0.17 10.70
C GLY A 54 -7.22 0.14 9.76
N LYS A 55 -6.85 -1.01 9.16
CA LYS A 55 -5.67 -1.17 8.27
C LYS A 55 -5.62 -0.15 7.13
N SER A 56 -6.63 -0.17 6.25
CA SER A 56 -6.69 0.77 5.11
C SER A 56 -6.83 2.21 5.55
N THR A 57 -7.52 2.48 6.68
CA THR A 57 -7.59 3.83 7.25
C THR A 57 -6.23 4.31 7.72
N THR A 58 -5.41 3.45 8.33
CA THR A 58 -4.05 3.76 8.76
C THR A 58 -3.20 4.23 7.59
N VAL A 59 -3.13 3.46 6.51
CA VAL A 59 -2.29 3.81 5.35
C VAL A 59 -2.83 4.99 4.55
N LYS A 60 -4.16 5.14 4.42
CA LYS A 60 -4.77 6.33 3.80
C LYS A 60 -4.51 7.60 4.60
N SER A 61 -4.48 7.51 5.93
CA SER A 61 -4.12 8.64 6.80
C SER A 61 -2.62 8.95 6.73
N LEU A 62 -1.78 7.92 6.64
CA LEU A 62 -0.33 8.06 6.49
C LEU A 62 0.04 8.91 5.27
N ILE A 63 -0.56 8.66 4.10
CA ILE A 63 -0.28 9.40 2.85
C ILE A 63 -1.19 10.61 2.63
N ARG A 64 -2.03 10.95 3.61
CA ARG A 64 -2.97 12.08 3.55
C ARG A 64 -3.95 12.02 2.37
N VAL A 65 -4.42 10.81 2.01
CA VAL A 65 -5.66 10.62 1.24
C VAL A 65 -6.85 10.92 2.15
N THR A 66 -6.71 10.54 3.43
CA THR A 66 -7.62 10.93 4.50
C THR A 66 -6.80 11.66 5.57
N GLU A 67 -7.11 12.93 5.85
CA GLU A 67 -6.36 13.68 6.87
C GLU A 67 -6.46 13.00 8.23
N PRO A 68 -5.34 12.71 8.92
CA PRO A 68 -5.35 12.15 10.27
C PRO A 68 -5.95 13.16 11.28
N THR A 69 -6.43 12.66 12.40
CA THR A 69 -6.88 13.50 13.52
C THR A 69 -5.69 14.05 14.30
N SER A 70 -4.65 13.24 14.49
CA SER A 70 -3.39 13.62 15.12
C SER A 70 -2.33 12.55 14.87
N GLY A 71 -1.10 12.81 15.29
CA GLY A 71 0.06 11.94 15.14
C GLY A 71 1.16 12.60 14.33
N GLU A 72 2.24 11.84 14.09
CA GLU A 72 3.38 12.26 13.27
C GLU A 72 3.71 11.18 12.25
N VAL A 73 4.10 11.60 11.05
CA VAL A 73 4.61 10.74 9.98
C VAL A 73 5.93 11.33 9.49
N ILE A 74 7.03 10.72 9.86
CA ILE A 74 8.37 11.16 9.45
C ILE A 74 8.82 10.32 8.26
N LEU A 75 8.89 10.95 7.10
CA LEU A 75 9.39 10.36 5.86
C LEU A 75 10.79 10.94 5.57
N LYS A 76 11.82 10.09 5.59
CA LYS A 76 13.22 10.52 5.34
C LYS A 76 13.64 11.71 6.22
N GLY A 77 13.24 11.68 7.50
CA GLY A 77 13.57 12.75 8.46
C GLY A 77 12.68 13.99 8.40
N GLN A 78 11.72 14.08 7.47
CA GLN A 78 10.78 15.20 7.34
C GLN A 78 9.39 14.82 7.84
N ASP A 79 8.74 15.70 8.58
CA ASP A 79 7.34 15.49 9.01
C ASP A 79 6.39 15.68 7.82
N PHE A 80 6.00 14.56 7.22
CA PHE A 80 5.14 14.50 6.04
C PHE A 80 3.77 15.15 6.24
N LEU A 81 3.26 15.13 7.49
CA LEU A 81 1.94 15.72 7.79
C LEU A 81 1.98 17.25 7.79
N LYS A 82 3.15 17.86 7.98
CA LYS A 82 3.32 19.32 7.95
C LYS A 82 3.66 19.89 6.57
N LEU A 83 4.06 19.04 5.62
CA LEU A 83 4.42 19.47 4.26
C LEU A 83 3.20 20.04 3.51
N LYS A 84 3.45 21.04 2.65
CA LYS A 84 2.44 21.72 1.82
C LYS A 84 3.01 22.02 0.43
N GLY A 85 2.10 22.28 -0.53
CA GLY A 85 2.48 22.72 -1.87
C GLY A 85 3.50 21.80 -2.54
N GLU A 86 4.55 22.38 -3.10
CA GLU A 86 5.61 21.67 -3.84
C GLU A 86 6.41 20.69 -2.98
N GLU A 87 6.60 20.96 -1.69
CA GLU A 87 7.30 20.03 -0.78
C GLU A 87 6.50 18.74 -0.59
N LEU A 88 5.17 18.85 -0.40
CA LEU A 88 4.28 17.70 -0.31
C LEU A 88 4.25 16.92 -1.64
N LYS A 89 4.22 17.63 -2.77
CA LYS A 89 4.27 17.00 -4.10
C LYS A 89 5.56 16.19 -4.26
N LYS A 90 6.72 16.77 -3.95
CA LYS A 90 8.02 16.08 -3.99
C LYS A 90 8.05 14.85 -3.06
N ALA A 91 7.54 14.99 -1.84
CA ALA A 91 7.51 13.87 -0.89
C ALA A 91 6.61 12.73 -1.37
N ARG A 92 5.50 13.02 -2.05
CA ARG A 92 4.59 12.04 -2.66
C ARG A 92 5.20 11.25 -3.82
N ARG A 93 6.31 11.71 -4.42
CA ARG A 93 7.07 10.91 -5.39
C ARG A 93 7.67 9.66 -4.75
N ASN A 94 8.12 9.78 -3.49
CA ASN A 94 8.80 8.70 -2.78
C ASN A 94 7.84 7.65 -2.22
N ILE A 95 6.54 7.94 -2.16
CA ILE A 95 5.54 7.03 -1.62
C ILE A 95 4.35 6.92 -2.57
N LYS A 96 4.04 5.71 -3.02
CA LYS A 96 2.93 5.41 -3.93
C LYS A 96 2.02 4.35 -3.33
N MET A 97 0.81 4.22 -3.90
CA MET A 97 -0.18 3.26 -3.41
C MET A 97 -0.74 2.44 -4.57
N ILE A 98 -0.81 1.13 -4.35
CA ILE A 98 -1.55 0.17 -5.17
C ILE A 98 -2.85 -0.12 -4.42
N PHE A 99 -3.98 0.13 -5.07
CA PHE A 99 -5.32 0.01 -4.49
C PHE A 99 -5.86 -1.42 -4.59
N GLN A 100 -6.81 -1.74 -3.72
CA GLN A 100 -7.45 -3.03 -3.58
C GLN A 100 -8.15 -3.51 -4.86
N ASP A 101 -8.88 -2.63 -5.53
CA ASP A 101 -9.65 -2.98 -6.74
C ASP A 101 -8.96 -2.44 -8.00
N PRO A 102 -8.38 -3.33 -8.82
CA PRO A 102 -7.77 -2.93 -10.08
C PRO A 102 -8.77 -2.40 -11.11
N TYR A 103 -10.08 -2.71 -10.97
CA TYR A 103 -11.11 -2.21 -11.89
C TYR A 103 -11.41 -0.74 -11.65
N SER A 104 -11.65 -0.36 -10.40
CA SER A 104 -12.01 1.02 -10.05
C SER A 104 -10.81 1.96 -10.01
N SER A 105 -9.59 1.42 -9.89
CA SER A 105 -8.35 2.21 -9.80
C SER A 105 -7.81 2.70 -11.13
N LEU A 106 -8.24 2.12 -12.26
CA LEU A 106 -7.82 2.49 -13.61
C LEU A 106 -8.94 3.26 -14.31
N ASN A 107 -8.61 4.39 -14.93
CA ASN A 107 -9.58 5.15 -15.72
C ASN A 107 -9.92 4.35 -17.00
N PRO A 108 -11.18 3.90 -17.22
CA PRO A 108 -11.54 3.05 -18.34
C PRO A 108 -11.50 3.77 -19.70
N ARG A 109 -11.35 5.10 -19.70
CA ARG A 109 -11.29 5.95 -20.92
C ARG A 109 -9.86 6.25 -21.36
N MET A 110 -8.87 5.85 -20.58
CA MET A 110 -7.45 6.04 -20.89
C MET A 110 -6.85 4.74 -21.42
N THR A 111 -5.89 4.85 -22.33
CA THR A 111 -5.08 3.70 -22.76
C THR A 111 -4.12 3.25 -21.65
N VAL A 112 -3.56 2.06 -21.77
CA VAL A 112 -2.52 1.57 -20.85
C VAL A 112 -1.32 2.52 -20.82
N ARG A 113 -0.90 3.02 -22.00
CA ARG A 113 0.15 4.03 -22.16
C ARG A 113 -0.13 5.27 -21.31
N ASP A 114 -1.34 5.82 -21.42
CA ASP A 114 -1.73 7.03 -20.71
C ASP A 114 -1.81 6.81 -19.20
N ILE A 115 -2.34 5.65 -18.77
CA ILE A 115 -2.45 5.30 -17.35
C ILE A 115 -1.07 5.14 -16.70
N ILE A 116 -0.15 4.46 -17.37
CA ILE A 116 1.21 4.25 -16.87
C ILE A 116 2.00 5.54 -16.91
N GLY A 117 1.85 6.34 -17.99
CA GLY A 117 2.58 7.59 -18.20
C GLY A 117 2.10 8.75 -17.34
N GLU A 118 0.83 8.77 -16.91
CA GLU A 118 0.22 9.88 -16.18
C GLU A 118 1.07 10.41 -14.99
N PRO A 119 1.66 9.57 -14.11
CA PRO A 119 2.52 10.09 -13.05
C PRO A 119 3.78 10.78 -13.57
N ALA A 120 4.38 10.29 -14.66
CA ALA A 120 5.57 10.89 -15.25
C ALA A 120 5.23 12.21 -15.97
N ASP A 121 4.04 12.30 -16.59
CA ASP A 121 3.52 13.51 -17.22
C ASP A 121 3.28 14.62 -16.18
N ILE A 122 2.62 14.30 -15.06
CA ILE A 122 2.37 15.25 -13.95
C ILE A 122 3.68 15.79 -13.35
N GLU A 123 4.69 14.94 -13.28
CA GLU A 123 5.97 15.29 -12.67
C GLU A 123 7.03 15.78 -13.66
N HIS A 124 6.69 15.83 -14.96
CA HIS A 124 7.61 16.22 -16.04
C HIS A 124 8.97 15.52 -15.99
N CYS A 125 8.95 14.16 -15.87
CA CYS A 125 10.15 13.34 -15.62
C CYS A 125 10.91 12.94 -16.90
N TYR A 126 10.59 13.50 -18.05
CA TYR A 126 11.20 13.21 -19.36
C TYR A 126 11.46 14.51 -20.12
N LYS A 127 12.35 14.48 -21.12
CA LYS A 127 12.76 15.65 -21.91
C LYS A 127 11.98 15.79 -23.22
N ASN A 128 11.52 14.68 -23.78
CA ASN A 128 10.81 14.61 -25.05
C ASN A 128 9.90 13.37 -25.10
N GLU A 129 9.07 13.28 -26.14
CA GLU A 129 8.12 12.16 -26.32
C GLU A 129 8.81 10.80 -26.48
N GLU A 130 9.97 10.73 -27.07
CA GLU A 130 10.73 9.48 -27.21
C GLU A 130 11.19 8.95 -25.84
N GLU A 131 11.70 9.82 -24.98
CA GLU A 131 12.09 9.45 -23.60
C GLU A 131 10.87 9.04 -22.78
N ARG A 132 9.72 9.72 -22.94
CA ARG A 132 8.44 9.35 -22.33
C ARG A 132 8.03 7.96 -22.76
N GLU A 133 8.01 7.69 -24.05
CA GLU A 133 7.62 6.41 -24.60
C GLU A 133 8.49 5.27 -24.10
N ASN A 134 9.81 5.46 -24.17
CA ASN A 134 10.76 4.47 -23.67
C ASN A 134 10.55 4.17 -22.19
N LEU A 135 10.31 5.20 -21.35
CA LEU A 135 10.03 5.04 -19.92
C LEU A 135 8.77 4.18 -19.68
N ILE A 136 7.72 4.40 -20.47
CA ILE A 136 6.47 3.63 -20.37
C ILE A 136 6.69 2.18 -20.80
N LEU A 137 7.30 1.96 -21.97
CA LEU A 137 7.51 0.62 -22.52
C LEU A 137 8.45 -0.22 -21.65
N ASP A 138 9.51 0.38 -21.09
CA ASP A 138 10.41 -0.29 -20.15
C ASP A 138 9.70 -0.65 -18.86
N THR A 139 8.81 0.23 -18.39
CA THR A 139 8.00 -0.04 -17.19
C THR A 139 6.99 -1.17 -17.45
N MET A 140 6.38 -1.24 -18.64
CA MET A 140 5.52 -2.36 -19.04
C MET A 140 6.29 -3.68 -19.03
N GLU A 141 7.49 -3.70 -19.58
CA GLU A 141 8.36 -4.88 -19.59
C GLU A 141 8.73 -5.34 -18.18
N MET A 142 9.08 -4.40 -17.30
CA MET A 142 9.39 -4.69 -15.87
C MET A 142 8.27 -5.43 -15.15
N VAL A 143 7.00 -5.15 -15.49
CA VAL A 143 5.85 -5.83 -14.88
C VAL A 143 5.35 -7.02 -15.71
N GLY A 144 6.05 -7.39 -16.79
CA GLY A 144 5.69 -8.50 -17.66
C GLY A 144 4.43 -8.26 -18.50
N LEU A 145 4.18 -7.03 -18.92
CA LEU A 145 3.17 -6.66 -19.92
C LEU A 145 3.81 -6.58 -21.31
N ASN A 146 3.10 -7.10 -22.33
CA ASN A 146 3.54 -6.95 -23.73
C ASN A 146 3.41 -5.47 -24.14
N LYS A 147 4.48 -4.91 -24.71
CA LYS A 147 4.56 -3.52 -25.22
C LYS A 147 3.51 -3.23 -26.29
N ASP A 148 3.12 -4.21 -27.10
CA ASP A 148 2.07 -4.08 -28.11
C ASP A 148 0.68 -3.76 -27.53
N PHE A 149 0.54 -3.88 -26.22
CA PHE A 149 -0.73 -3.60 -25.53
C PHE A 149 -0.83 -2.15 -25.01
N ALA A 150 0.17 -1.31 -25.29
CA ALA A 150 0.22 0.06 -24.81
C ALA A 150 -1.02 0.90 -25.20
N ASP A 151 -1.56 0.69 -26.39
CA ASP A 151 -2.70 1.45 -26.91
C ASP A 151 -4.07 0.82 -26.61
N ARG A 152 -4.10 -0.29 -25.86
CA ARG A 152 -5.34 -0.93 -25.43
C ARG A 152 -5.94 -0.28 -24.19
N TYR A 153 -7.21 -0.52 -23.98
CA TYR A 153 -7.98 -0.02 -22.83
C TYR A 153 -8.06 -1.06 -21.70
N PRO A 154 -8.20 -0.64 -20.42
CA PRO A 154 -8.25 -1.55 -19.29
C PRO A 154 -9.29 -2.67 -19.39
N HIS A 155 -10.43 -2.43 -20.02
CA HIS A 155 -11.50 -3.44 -20.15
C HIS A 155 -11.12 -4.63 -21.04
N GLU A 156 -10.06 -4.52 -21.87
CA GLU A 156 -9.54 -5.58 -22.72
C GLU A 156 -8.62 -6.56 -21.97
N PHE A 157 -8.33 -6.33 -20.68
CA PHE A 157 -7.36 -7.08 -19.90
C PHE A 157 -8.02 -7.94 -18.81
N SER A 158 -7.37 -9.08 -18.48
CA SER A 158 -7.72 -9.86 -17.30
C SER A 158 -7.44 -9.11 -15.99
N GLY A 159 -8.02 -9.56 -14.86
CA GLY A 159 -7.78 -8.96 -13.55
C GLY A 159 -6.30 -8.88 -13.18
N GLY A 160 -5.55 -9.95 -13.42
CA GLY A 160 -4.09 -9.98 -13.16
C GLY A 160 -3.28 -9.02 -14.05
N GLN A 161 -3.69 -8.85 -15.32
CA GLN A 161 -3.07 -7.87 -16.21
C GLN A 161 -3.39 -6.44 -15.79
N ARG A 162 -4.63 -6.15 -15.38
CA ARG A 162 -5.00 -4.84 -14.81
C ARG A 162 -4.21 -4.53 -13.54
N GLN A 163 -4.00 -5.53 -12.69
CA GLN A 163 -3.14 -5.35 -11.51
C GLN A 163 -1.71 -5.00 -11.90
N ARG A 164 -1.16 -5.63 -12.94
CA ARG A 164 0.17 -5.27 -13.48
C ARG A 164 0.22 -3.83 -14.00
N ILE A 165 -0.85 -3.36 -14.66
CA ILE A 165 -0.97 -1.94 -15.09
C ILE A 165 -0.94 -1.00 -13.87
N GLY A 166 -1.70 -1.33 -12.80
CA GLY A 166 -1.69 -0.56 -11.56
C GLY A 166 -0.31 -0.55 -10.87
N ILE A 167 0.40 -1.69 -10.89
CA ILE A 167 1.78 -1.78 -10.38
C ILE A 167 2.72 -0.94 -11.25
N ALA A 168 2.64 -1.02 -12.58
CA ALA A 168 3.45 -0.23 -13.50
C ALA A 168 3.28 1.28 -13.26
N ARG A 169 2.03 1.75 -13.13
CA ARG A 169 1.72 3.14 -12.77
C ARG A 169 2.37 3.56 -11.44
N ALA A 170 2.42 2.66 -10.46
CA ALA A 170 3.01 2.96 -9.17
C ALA A 170 4.53 3.05 -9.22
N ILE A 171 5.21 2.21 -10.04
CA ILE A 171 6.68 2.12 -10.07
C ILE A 171 7.37 3.03 -11.07
N ILE A 172 6.64 3.63 -12.04
CA ILE A 172 7.25 4.43 -13.13
C ILE A 172 8.15 5.58 -12.61
N LEU A 173 7.80 6.15 -11.45
CA LEU A 173 8.60 7.19 -10.78
C LEU A 173 9.68 6.63 -9.86
N LYS A 174 9.88 5.30 -9.82
CA LYS A 174 10.83 4.60 -8.96
C LYS A 174 10.72 5.03 -7.48
N PRO A 175 9.53 4.90 -6.86
CA PRO A 175 9.33 5.30 -5.46
C PRO A 175 10.16 4.42 -4.52
N GLU A 176 10.47 4.95 -3.33
CA GLU A 176 11.17 4.18 -2.30
C GLU A 176 10.19 3.33 -1.45
N ILE A 177 8.92 3.76 -1.37
CA ILE A 177 7.87 3.07 -0.60
C ILE A 177 6.65 2.86 -1.49
N ILE A 178 6.13 1.64 -1.48
CA ILE A 178 4.81 1.34 -2.06
C ILE A 178 3.91 0.75 -0.98
N ILE A 179 2.73 1.33 -0.84
CA ILE A 179 1.66 0.80 -0.02
C ILE A 179 0.79 -0.09 -0.90
N CYS A 180 0.65 -1.35 -0.52
CA CYS A 180 -0.20 -2.32 -1.19
C CYS A 180 -1.44 -2.56 -0.31
N ASP A 181 -2.59 -1.94 -0.65
CA ASP A 181 -3.86 -2.13 0.09
C ASP A 181 -4.63 -3.29 -0.54
N GLU A 182 -4.48 -4.49 0.01
CA GLU A 182 -5.08 -5.75 -0.46
C GLU A 182 -4.90 -6.03 -1.97
N PRO A 183 -3.66 -5.96 -2.50
CA PRO A 183 -3.40 -5.88 -3.94
C PRO A 183 -3.75 -7.15 -4.72
N VAL A 184 -4.12 -8.24 -4.05
CA VAL A 184 -4.41 -9.53 -4.68
C VAL A 184 -5.78 -10.11 -4.29
N SER A 185 -6.54 -9.44 -3.42
CA SER A 185 -7.79 -9.98 -2.84
C SER A 185 -8.88 -10.30 -3.87
N ALA A 186 -8.88 -9.63 -5.02
CA ALA A 186 -9.84 -9.82 -6.10
C ALA A 186 -9.36 -10.76 -7.21
N LEU A 187 -8.24 -11.48 -7.02
CA LEU A 187 -7.59 -12.33 -8.02
C LEU A 187 -7.66 -13.80 -7.64
N ASP A 188 -7.64 -14.68 -8.66
CA ASP A 188 -7.51 -16.14 -8.48
C ASP A 188 -6.18 -16.49 -7.81
N VAL A 189 -6.14 -17.58 -7.03
CA VAL A 189 -4.96 -18.02 -6.26
C VAL A 189 -3.69 -18.14 -7.13
N SER A 190 -3.83 -18.69 -8.35
CA SER A 190 -2.71 -18.83 -9.29
C SER A 190 -2.17 -17.49 -9.79
N VAL A 191 -3.05 -16.51 -9.96
CA VAL A 191 -2.71 -15.14 -10.37
C VAL A 191 -2.13 -14.37 -9.17
N GLN A 192 -2.67 -14.55 -7.97
CA GLN A 192 -2.12 -13.97 -6.74
C GLN A 192 -0.63 -14.31 -6.58
N ALA A 193 -0.26 -15.60 -6.69
CA ALA A 193 1.13 -16.04 -6.57
C ALA A 193 2.05 -15.33 -7.58
N LYS A 194 1.60 -15.15 -8.83
CA LYS A 194 2.37 -14.44 -9.87
C LYS A 194 2.57 -12.95 -9.55
N ILE A 195 1.54 -12.28 -8.99
CA ILE A 195 1.64 -10.88 -8.58
C ILE A 195 2.56 -10.73 -7.35
N ILE A 196 2.48 -11.62 -6.38
CA ILE A 196 3.36 -11.59 -5.20
C ILE A 196 4.83 -11.80 -5.59
N ASN A 197 5.12 -12.75 -6.49
CA ASN A 197 6.46 -12.96 -7.00
C ASN A 197 6.97 -11.71 -7.76
N LEU A 198 6.12 -11.11 -8.60
CA LEU A 198 6.45 -9.86 -9.29
C LEU A 198 6.82 -8.73 -8.29
N LEU A 199 6.02 -8.55 -7.22
CA LEU A 199 6.32 -7.53 -6.20
C LEU A 199 7.66 -7.80 -5.52
N LYS A 200 8.01 -9.06 -5.21
CA LYS A 200 9.32 -9.44 -4.65
C LYS A 200 10.48 -9.15 -5.62
N GLU A 201 10.31 -9.47 -6.90
CA GLU A 201 11.31 -9.15 -7.92
C GLU A 201 11.53 -7.64 -8.07
N LEU A 202 10.44 -6.85 -8.08
CA LEU A 202 10.51 -5.40 -8.15
C LEU A 202 11.15 -4.80 -6.88
N GLN A 203 10.87 -5.37 -5.69
CA GLN A 203 11.51 -4.98 -4.44
C GLN A 203 13.04 -5.09 -4.55
N GLN A 204 13.53 -6.23 -5.03
CA GLN A 204 14.96 -6.47 -5.17
C GLN A 204 15.60 -5.59 -6.27
N LYS A 205 14.95 -5.47 -7.44
CA LYS A 205 15.47 -4.71 -8.57
C LYS A 205 15.51 -3.20 -8.32
N LEU A 206 14.49 -2.66 -7.65
CA LEU A 206 14.30 -1.23 -7.47
C LEU A 206 14.57 -0.77 -6.01
N ASN A 207 14.93 -1.68 -5.12
CA ASN A 207 15.13 -1.44 -3.68
C ASN A 207 13.93 -0.76 -3.02
N ILE A 208 12.72 -1.22 -3.35
CA ILE A 208 11.45 -0.70 -2.84
C ILE A 208 11.16 -1.32 -1.46
N SER A 209 10.59 -0.52 -0.56
CA SER A 209 10.04 -1.02 0.71
C SER A 209 8.53 -1.06 0.62
N TYR A 210 7.91 -2.11 1.18
CA TYR A 210 6.47 -2.28 1.12
C TYR A 210 5.80 -2.11 2.49
N ILE A 211 4.65 -1.42 2.50
CA ILE A 211 3.61 -1.61 3.53
C ILE A 211 2.53 -2.44 2.86
N PHE A 212 2.37 -3.68 3.29
CA PHE A 212 1.51 -4.66 2.63
C PHE A 212 0.30 -5.01 3.51
N ILE A 213 -0.90 -4.61 3.10
CA ILE A 213 -2.13 -4.96 3.79
C ILE A 213 -2.73 -6.21 3.16
N SER A 214 -3.05 -7.19 3.99
CA SER A 214 -3.80 -8.37 3.55
C SER A 214 -4.59 -8.98 4.72
N HIS A 215 -5.70 -9.62 4.41
CA HIS A 215 -6.40 -10.52 5.31
C HIS A 215 -6.01 -12.00 5.07
N ASP A 216 -5.33 -12.30 3.95
CA ASP A 216 -4.80 -13.64 3.66
C ASP A 216 -3.43 -13.83 4.30
N LEU A 217 -3.40 -14.65 5.34
CA LEU A 217 -2.19 -14.94 6.11
C LEU A 217 -1.19 -15.81 5.33
N GLY A 218 -1.64 -16.59 4.36
CA GLY A 218 -0.78 -17.37 3.46
C GLY A 218 0.05 -16.44 2.58
N VAL A 219 -0.60 -15.43 1.99
CA VAL A 219 0.07 -14.38 1.21
C VAL A 219 1.08 -13.61 2.08
N VAL A 220 0.66 -13.20 3.29
CA VAL A 220 1.54 -12.47 4.23
C VAL A 220 2.77 -13.29 4.61
N LYS A 221 2.60 -14.56 4.93
CA LYS A 221 3.71 -15.47 5.27
C LYS A 221 4.74 -15.56 4.14
N HIS A 222 4.31 -15.39 2.89
CA HIS A 222 5.19 -15.48 1.72
C HIS A 222 5.95 -14.18 1.43
N ILE A 223 5.35 -13.00 1.65
CA ILE A 223 5.93 -11.71 1.24
C ILE A 223 6.58 -10.93 2.40
N ALA A 224 6.09 -11.07 3.64
CA ALA A 224 6.47 -10.20 4.74
C ALA A 224 7.83 -10.56 5.37
N ASP A 225 8.56 -9.55 5.80
CA ASP A 225 9.71 -9.64 6.71
C ASP A 225 9.27 -9.45 8.16
N ARG A 226 8.43 -8.43 8.41
CA ARG A 226 7.78 -8.15 9.69
C ARG A 226 6.28 -8.07 9.53
N VAL A 227 5.57 -8.35 10.61
CA VAL A 227 4.10 -8.35 10.65
C VAL A 227 3.63 -7.55 11.84
N MET A 228 2.69 -6.63 11.57
CA MET A 228 1.98 -5.83 12.55
C MET A 228 0.52 -6.27 12.58
N VAL A 229 0.05 -6.73 13.73
CA VAL A 229 -1.33 -7.20 13.93
C VAL A 229 -2.17 -6.07 14.49
N MET A 230 -3.24 -5.70 13.78
CA MET A 230 -4.17 -4.65 14.19
C MET A 230 -5.51 -5.23 14.66
N TYR A 231 -6.01 -4.67 15.75
CA TYR A 231 -7.34 -4.98 16.30
C TYR A 231 -8.01 -3.71 16.82
N ARG A 232 -9.22 -3.42 16.33
CA ARG A 232 -10.05 -2.26 16.76
C ARG A 232 -9.29 -0.93 16.81
N GLY A 233 -8.53 -0.63 15.76
CA GLY A 233 -7.79 0.62 15.62
C GLY A 233 -6.44 0.69 16.33
N HIS A 234 -6.01 -0.38 17.01
CA HIS A 234 -4.74 -0.45 17.73
C HIS A 234 -3.82 -1.54 17.16
N VAL A 235 -2.52 -1.36 17.33
CA VAL A 235 -1.52 -2.42 17.15
C VAL A 235 -1.53 -3.25 18.43
N VAL A 236 -1.78 -4.55 18.31
CA VAL A 236 -1.81 -5.49 19.45
C VAL A 236 -0.58 -6.37 19.53
N GLU A 237 0.07 -6.61 18.39
CA GLU A 237 1.33 -7.34 18.34
C GLU A 237 2.12 -6.95 17.10
N GLU A 238 3.45 -6.91 17.22
CA GLU A 238 4.38 -6.68 16.13
C GLU A 238 5.63 -7.55 16.35
N GLY A 239 6.16 -8.09 15.27
CA GLY A 239 7.35 -8.93 15.31
C GLY A 239 7.79 -9.36 13.91
N THR A 240 8.88 -10.11 13.85
CA THR A 240 9.28 -10.78 12.61
C THR A 240 8.20 -11.74 12.15
N ARG A 241 8.14 -12.01 10.85
CA ARG A 241 7.21 -13.01 10.29
C ARG A 241 7.24 -14.31 11.10
N ASP A 242 8.44 -14.82 11.39
CA ASP A 242 8.60 -16.13 12.05
C ASP A 242 8.12 -16.09 13.51
N GLU A 243 8.32 -14.97 14.24
CA GLU A 243 7.79 -14.80 15.59
C GLU A 243 6.26 -14.80 15.59
N ILE A 244 5.63 -14.00 14.72
CA ILE A 244 4.16 -13.90 14.66
C ILE A 244 3.52 -15.23 14.25
N PHE A 245 4.05 -15.93 13.25
CA PHE A 245 3.44 -17.17 12.76
C PHE A 245 3.73 -18.41 13.61
N SER A 246 4.88 -18.47 14.32
CA SER A 246 5.29 -19.63 15.09
C SER A 246 5.10 -19.46 16.60
N HIS A 247 5.25 -18.23 17.11
CA HIS A 247 5.23 -17.94 18.54
C HIS A 247 4.37 -16.69 18.87
N PRO A 248 3.09 -16.65 18.43
CA PRO A 248 2.22 -15.50 18.70
C PRO A 248 2.01 -15.34 20.21
N LYS A 249 2.12 -14.10 20.71
CA LYS A 249 2.00 -13.77 22.14
C LYS A 249 0.58 -13.36 22.48
N HIS A 250 0.01 -12.43 21.68
CA HIS A 250 -1.31 -11.86 21.94
C HIS A 250 -2.43 -12.86 21.58
N ASP A 251 -3.48 -12.95 22.42
CA ASP A 251 -4.55 -13.93 22.22
C ASP A 251 -5.34 -13.71 20.92
N TYR A 252 -5.52 -12.45 20.50
CA TYR A 252 -6.13 -12.15 19.23
C TYR A 252 -5.27 -12.64 18.04
N THR A 253 -3.95 -12.52 18.10
CA THR A 253 -3.04 -13.06 17.08
C THR A 253 -3.18 -14.57 16.97
N LYS A 254 -3.22 -15.28 18.12
CA LYS A 254 -3.46 -16.72 18.15
C LYS A 254 -4.78 -17.11 17.52
N LEU A 255 -5.84 -16.35 17.80
CA LEU A 255 -7.18 -16.55 17.22
C LEU A 255 -7.14 -16.32 15.70
N LEU A 256 -6.57 -15.21 15.24
CA LEU A 256 -6.45 -14.84 13.83
C LEU A 256 -5.73 -15.94 13.02
N LEU A 257 -4.62 -16.46 13.55
CA LEU A 257 -3.85 -17.54 12.93
C LEU A 257 -4.60 -18.88 12.90
N LYS A 258 -5.45 -19.19 13.90
CA LYS A 258 -6.31 -20.39 13.88
C LYS A 258 -7.38 -20.30 12.79
N ILE A 259 -8.05 -19.16 12.65
CA ILE A 259 -9.06 -18.92 11.62
C ILE A 259 -8.43 -19.00 10.23
N GLY A 260 -7.27 -18.37 10.02
CA GLY A 260 -6.57 -18.40 8.74
C GLY A 260 -6.12 -19.81 8.30
N ARG A 261 -5.81 -20.71 9.25
CA ARG A 261 -5.48 -22.12 8.94
C ARG A 261 -6.70 -22.98 8.56
N ALA A 262 -7.90 -22.55 8.91
CA ALA A 262 -9.12 -23.28 8.57
C ALA A 262 -9.62 -22.98 7.15
N HIS A 263 -9.05 -22.01 6.47
CA HIS A 263 -9.39 -21.60 5.10
C HIS A 263 -8.32 -21.98 4.07
N VAL A 264 -7.29 -22.73 4.47
CA VAL A 264 -6.26 -23.35 3.64
C VAL A 264 -6.49 -24.87 3.66
#